data_b5ae6f25e42edb2b4f330049e3cd69b3
#
_entry.id   b5ae6f25e42edb2b4f330049e3cd69b3
#
_cell.length_a   1.000
_cell.length_b   1.000
_cell.length_c   1.000
_cell.angle_alpha   90.00
_cell.angle_beta   90.00
_cell.angle_gamma   90.00
#
_symmetry.space_group_name_H-M   'P 1'
#
loop_
_entity.id
_entity.type
_entity.pdbx_description
1 polymer ?
#
loop_
_entity_poly.entity_id
_entity_poly.type
_entity_poly.pdbx_seq_one_letter_code
_entity_poly.pdbx_strand_id
1 'polypeptide(L)'
;MTKRNSENTRIKRKFFAYLRGAEQLSEPSVEKAAASLTFFETAMGYKDFKRHNLTWSERFREALAGATNASGKPLSVSTHSNHMRHVRQFVRWLADKPGYKSRIGRSDAKYYQLSRKEERVACERRDPVYPMPDHALKAFRAMPIETELQRRDKAIFAFFLMTGARVKATSSLKLKRINLADKTVNQDARDVDTKRAKTFLTAFYIAAPDVWQAFADWVVYLYDEKHYGPEDPLFPKAGNDTDADGNFISEAVTRAHWQQTGSIRKFVKEAFQRVHMPAYGPHSFRHTLTHIGMDICPTPRAFKAWSQNFGHSDVATTLNNYGKLTSREQVEEIANLSTPT
;
A
#
# COMPACT_ATOMS: atom_id res chain seq x y z
N MET A 1 -12.52 -18.67 -27.62
CA MET A 1 -13.69 -17.96 -27.03
C MET A 1 -13.77 -18.29 -25.56
N THR A 2 -13.63 -17.31 -24.69
CA THR A 2 -13.74 -17.49 -23.23
C THR A 2 -15.18 -17.85 -22.90
N LYS A 3 -15.43 -19.07 -22.40
CA LYS A 3 -16.76 -19.49 -21.92
C LYS A 3 -17.20 -18.53 -20.82
N ARG A 4 -18.24 -17.73 -21.03
CA ARG A 4 -18.86 -16.86 -20.02
C ARG A 4 -20.26 -17.39 -19.70
N ASN A 5 -20.61 -17.40 -18.42
CA ASN A 5 -21.96 -17.69 -17.99
C ASN A 5 -22.70 -16.36 -17.73
N SER A 6 -23.75 -16.09 -18.51
CA SER A 6 -24.49 -14.82 -18.43
C SER A 6 -25.17 -14.62 -17.08
N GLU A 7 -25.74 -15.69 -16.49
CA GLU A 7 -26.37 -15.64 -15.16
C GLU A 7 -25.36 -15.35 -14.08
N ASN A 8 -24.17 -15.98 -14.12
CA ASN A 8 -23.08 -15.67 -13.22
C ASN A 8 -22.63 -14.21 -13.35
N THR A 9 -22.55 -13.70 -14.58
CA THR A 9 -22.20 -12.29 -14.81
C THR A 9 -23.23 -11.36 -14.20
N ARG A 10 -24.53 -11.65 -14.37
CA ARG A 10 -25.63 -10.87 -13.81
C ARG A 10 -25.60 -10.85 -12.27
N ILE A 11 -25.41 -12.01 -11.64
CA ILE A 11 -25.42 -12.09 -10.17
C ILE A 11 -24.16 -11.45 -9.55
N LYS A 12 -22.98 -11.60 -10.20
CA LYS A 12 -21.75 -10.90 -9.76
C LYS A 12 -21.92 -9.38 -9.82
N ARG A 13 -22.54 -8.82 -10.86
CA ARG A 13 -22.83 -7.38 -10.93
C ARG A 13 -23.68 -6.91 -9.75
N LYS A 14 -24.73 -7.67 -9.38
CA LYS A 14 -25.55 -7.37 -8.19
C LYS A 14 -24.73 -7.42 -6.89
N PHE A 15 -23.84 -8.39 -6.77
CA PHE A 15 -22.95 -8.49 -5.63
C PHE A 15 -21.98 -7.29 -5.55
N PHE A 16 -21.37 -6.88 -6.66
CA PHE A 16 -20.50 -5.70 -6.67
C PHE A 16 -21.25 -4.41 -6.35
N ALA A 17 -22.49 -4.26 -6.82
CA ALA A 17 -23.35 -3.17 -6.42
C ALA A 17 -23.65 -3.19 -4.90
N TYR A 18 -23.89 -4.36 -4.32
CA TYR A 18 -24.04 -4.55 -2.88
C TYR A 18 -22.76 -4.16 -2.12
N LEU A 19 -21.58 -4.57 -2.59
CA LEU A 19 -20.30 -4.19 -1.95
C LEU A 19 -20.09 -2.67 -1.94
N ARG A 20 -20.49 -1.97 -3.01
CA ARG A 20 -20.42 -0.50 -3.08
C ARG A 20 -21.47 0.17 -2.22
N GLY A 21 -22.72 -0.22 -2.36
CA GLY A 21 -23.87 0.47 -1.78
C GLY A 21 -24.11 0.13 -0.30
N ALA A 22 -24.12 -1.15 0.05
CA ALA A 22 -24.44 -1.60 1.41
C ALA A 22 -23.19 -1.75 2.30
N GLU A 23 -22.12 -2.33 1.75
CA GLU A 23 -20.86 -2.52 2.49
C GLU A 23 -19.93 -1.30 2.41
N GLN A 24 -20.25 -0.29 1.60
CA GLN A 24 -19.48 0.96 1.43
C GLN A 24 -17.99 0.73 1.12
N LEU A 25 -17.69 -0.34 0.36
CA LEU A 25 -16.31 -0.66 0.02
C LEU A 25 -15.77 0.26 -1.08
N SER A 26 -14.51 0.64 -0.96
CA SER A 26 -13.80 1.40 -1.99
C SER A 26 -13.65 0.59 -3.29
N GLU A 27 -13.61 1.26 -4.44
CA GLU A 27 -13.48 0.62 -5.75
C GLU A 27 -12.29 -0.37 -5.83
N PRO A 28 -11.06 -0.06 -5.35
CA PRO A 28 -9.98 -1.03 -5.32
C PRO A 28 -10.26 -2.29 -4.50
N SER A 29 -11.14 -2.20 -3.49
CA SER A 29 -11.56 -3.37 -2.70
C SER A 29 -12.57 -4.22 -3.47
N VAL A 30 -13.48 -3.58 -4.19
CA VAL A 30 -14.44 -4.26 -5.07
C VAL A 30 -13.72 -4.95 -6.23
N GLU A 31 -12.72 -4.33 -6.84
CA GLU A 31 -11.88 -4.92 -7.89
C GLU A 31 -11.16 -6.19 -7.41
N LYS A 32 -10.61 -6.17 -6.20
CA LYS A 32 -10.00 -7.37 -5.60
C LYS A 32 -10.99 -8.50 -5.39
N ALA A 33 -12.21 -8.18 -4.95
CA ALA A 33 -13.28 -9.17 -4.85
C ALA A 33 -13.68 -9.69 -6.24
N ALA A 34 -13.75 -8.81 -7.25
CA ALA A 34 -14.05 -9.20 -8.62
C ALA A 34 -12.99 -10.15 -9.22
N ALA A 35 -11.71 -9.86 -9.00
CA ALA A 35 -10.60 -10.73 -9.40
C ALA A 35 -10.71 -12.11 -8.73
N SER A 36 -11.03 -12.15 -7.43
CA SER A 36 -11.23 -13.40 -6.69
C SER A 36 -12.40 -14.22 -7.21
N LEU A 37 -13.52 -13.57 -7.55
CA LEU A 37 -14.68 -14.26 -8.11
C LEU A 37 -14.47 -14.72 -9.56
N THR A 38 -13.64 -13.99 -10.33
CA THR A 38 -13.24 -14.43 -11.67
C THR A 38 -12.39 -15.70 -11.57
N PHE A 39 -11.43 -15.74 -10.65
CA PHE A 39 -10.63 -16.93 -10.39
C PHE A 39 -11.50 -18.12 -9.93
N PHE A 40 -12.42 -17.88 -8.99
CA PHE A 40 -13.38 -18.89 -8.52
C PHE A 40 -14.23 -19.46 -9.67
N GLU A 41 -14.82 -18.60 -10.50
CA GLU A 41 -15.64 -19.00 -11.63
C GLU A 41 -14.84 -19.82 -12.65
N THR A 42 -13.60 -19.43 -12.92
CA THR A 42 -12.68 -20.19 -13.79
C THR A 42 -12.39 -21.58 -13.22
N ALA A 43 -12.07 -21.67 -11.93
CA ALA A 43 -11.81 -22.93 -11.23
C ALA A 43 -13.04 -23.87 -11.26
N MET A 44 -14.25 -23.31 -11.25
CA MET A 44 -15.51 -24.07 -11.37
C MET A 44 -15.90 -24.37 -12.82
N GLY A 45 -15.09 -24.01 -13.81
CA GLY A 45 -15.35 -24.23 -15.23
C GLY A 45 -16.56 -23.46 -15.75
N TYR A 46 -16.81 -22.28 -15.22
CA TYR A 46 -17.93 -21.39 -15.57
C TYR A 46 -19.33 -22.01 -15.38
N LYS A 47 -19.43 -23.00 -14.49
CA LYS A 47 -20.74 -23.60 -14.13
C LYS A 47 -21.61 -22.56 -13.45
N ASP A 48 -22.94 -22.65 -13.67
CA ASP A 48 -23.90 -21.78 -12.99
C ASP A 48 -23.78 -21.92 -11.47
N PHE A 49 -23.70 -20.79 -10.75
CA PHE A 49 -23.62 -20.75 -9.29
C PHE A 49 -24.82 -21.42 -8.60
N LYS A 50 -25.95 -21.62 -9.29
CA LYS A 50 -27.06 -22.45 -8.80
C LYS A 50 -26.68 -23.93 -8.63
N ARG A 51 -25.59 -24.39 -9.23
CA ARG A 51 -25.03 -25.74 -9.08
C ARG A 51 -24.02 -25.87 -7.96
N HIS A 52 -23.89 -24.82 -7.16
CA HIS A 52 -22.99 -24.85 -6.02
C HIS A 52 -23.26 -26.06 -5.12
N ASN A 53 -22.17 -26.66 -4.66
CA ASN A 53 -22.16 -27.71 -3.65
C ASN A 53 -20.85 -27.62 -2.84
N LEU A 54 -20.75 -28.39 -1.76
CA LEU A 54 -19.61 -28.34 -0.85
C LEU A 54 -18.26 -28.71 -1.50
N THR A 55 -18.29 -29.61 -2.52
CA THR A 55 -17.04 -29.99 -3.23
C THR A 55 -16.41 -28.83 -3.98
N TRP A 56 -17.15 -27.74 -4.24
CA TRP A 56 -16.59 -26.55 -4.86
C TRP A 56 -15.55 -25.85 -3.97
N SER A 57 -15.71 -25.95 -2.67
CA SER A 57 -14.73 -25.35 -1.73
C SER A 57 -13.38 -26.09 -1.78
N GLU A 58 -13.41 -27.42 -1.88
CA GLU A 58 -12.21 -28.26 -2.02
C GLU A 58 -11.52 -27.99 -3.36
N ARG A 59 -12.29 -28.03 -4.45
CA ARG A 59 -11.81 -27.74 -5.80
C ARG A 59 -11.20 -26.32 -5.91
N PHE A 60 -11.80 -25.36 -5.22
CA PHE A 60 -11.26 -23.99 -5.19
C PHE A 60 -9.94 -23.92 -4.44
N ARG A 61 -9.82 -24.65 -3.33
CA ARG A 61 -8.58 -24.75 -2.56
C ARG A 61 -7.46 -25.39 -3.37
N GLU A 62 -7.77 -26.48 -4.10
CA GLU A 62 -6.82 -27.14 -5.01
C GLU A 62 -6.37 -26.17 -6.13
N ALA A 63 -7.32 -25.47 -6.74
CA ALA A 63 -7.01 -24.48 -7.78
C ALA A 63 -6.11 -23.34 -7.26
N LEU A 64 -6.30 -22.88 -6.01
CA LEU A 64 -5.43 -21.89 -5.39
C LEU A 64 -4.04 -22.46 -5.11
N ALA A 65 -3.95 -23.70 -4.65
CA ALA A 65 -2.68 -24.37 -4.37
C ALA A 65 -1.81 -24.56 -5.63
N GLY A 66 -2.45 -24.81 -6.77
CA GLY A 66 -1.78 -24.95 -8.08
C GLY A 66 -1.53 -23.62 -8.80
N ALA A 67 -2.03 -22.51 -8.29
CA ALA A 67 -1.93 -21.21 -8.97
C ALA A 67 -0.60 -20.51 -8.74
N THR A 68 -0.14 -19.81 -9.77
CA THR A 68 1.09 -19.00 -9.73
C THR A 68 0.78 -17.51 -9.94
N ASN A 69 1.67 -16.67 -9.47
CA ASN A 69 1.63 -15.22 -9.75
C ASN A 69 2.22 -14.92 -11.15
N ALA A 70 2.20 -13.64 -11.55
CA ALA A 70 2.75 -13.17 -12.83
C ALA A 70 4.26 -13.49 -13.04
N SER A 71 4.99 -13.80 -11.96
CA SER A 71 6.41 -14.20 -12.01
C SER A 71 6.60 -15.71 -11.97
N GLY A 72 5.53 -16.51 -12.17
CA GLY A 72 5.58 -17.97 -12.14
C GLY A 72 5.76 -18.60 -10.75
N LYS A 73 5.79 -17.81 -9.67
CA LYS A 73 5.93 -18.32 -8.29
C LYS A 73 4.55 -18.70 -7.72
N PRO A 74 4.46 -19.74 -6.87
CA PRO A 74 3.22 -20.10 -6.20
C PRO A 74 2.62 -18.90 -5.45
N LEU A 75 1.30 -18.84 -5.39
CA LEU A 75 0.60 -17.83 -4.61
C LEU A 75 0.93 -17.97 -3.12
N SER A 76 1.05 -16.85 -2.42
CA SER A 76 1.27 -16.86 -0.97
C SER A 76 0.01 -17.31 -0.22
N VAL A 77 0.17 -17.90 0.97
CA VAL A 77 -0.94 -18.30 1.84
C VAL A 77 -1.82 -17.08 2.19
N SER A 78 -1.24 -15.90 2.35
CA SER A 78 -1.99 -14.65 2.53
C SER A 78 -2.86 -14.30 1.30
N THR A 79 -2.40 -14.60 0.08
CA THR A 79 -3.19 -14.44 -1.15
C THR A 79 -4.34 -15.45 -1.17
N HIS A 80 -4.09 -16.71 -0.79
CA HIS A 80 -5.15 -17.72 -0.64
C HIS A 80 -6.22 -17.26 0.36
N SER A 81 -5.81 -16.77 1.54
CA SER A 81 -6.71 -16.22 2.56
C SER A 81 -7.60 -15.10 2.00
N ASN A 82 -7.03 -14.18 1.22
CA ASN A 82 -7.81 -13.11 0.60
C ASN A 82 -8.83 -13.64 -0.41
N HIS A 83 -8.45 -14.57 -1.28
CA HIS A 83 -9.37 -15.18 -2.24
C HIS A 83 -10.50 -15.93 -1.52
N MET A 84 -10.17 -16.75 -0.52
CA MET A 84 -11.16 -17.47 0.30
C MET A 84 -12.13 -16.50 0.98
N ARG A 85 -11.64 -15.42 1.58
CA ARG A 85 -12.46 -14.41 2.23
C ARG A 85 -13.47 -13.76 1.27
N HIS A 86 -13.05 -13.40 0.07
CA HIS A 86 -13.94 -12.79 -0.93
C HIS A 86 -14.99 -13.78 -1.42
N VAL A 87 -14.61 -15.03 -1.70
CA VAL A 87 -15.57 -16.08 -2.12
C VAL A 87 -16.51 -16.42 -0.98
N ARG A 88 -16.02 -16.53 0.27
CA ARG A 88 -16.86 -16.71 1.46
C ARG A 88 -17.93 -15.62 1.60
N GLN A 89 -17.55 -14.36 1.42
CA GLN A 89 -18.48 -13.22 1.45
C GLN A 89 -19.52 -13.33 0.36
N PHE A 90 -19.11 -13.71 -0.86
CA PHE A 90 -20.03 -13.92 -1.99
C PHE A 90 -21.01 -15.07 -1.75
N VAL A 91 -20.53 -16.25 -1.35
CA VAL A 91 -21.39 -17.43 -1.08
C VAL A 91 -22.39 -17.13 0.04
N ARG A 92 -21.95 -16.45 1.11
CA ARG A 92 -22.83 -16.01 2.19
C ARG A 92 -23.92 -15.06 1.70
N TRP A 93 -23.56 -14.08 0.86
CA TRP A 93 -24.52 -13.15 0.27
C TRP A 93 -25.47 -13.86 -0.72
N LEU A 94 -24.95 -14.81 -1.48
CA LEU A 94 -25.72 -15.58 -2.46
C LEU A 94 -26.79 -16.46 -1.80
N ALA A 95 -26.49 -17.02 -0.64
CA ALA A 95 -27.41 -17.85 0.15
C ALA A 95 -28.72 -17.13 0.55
N ASP A 96 -28.71 -15.80 0.56
CA ASP A 96 -29.90 -14.99 0.85
C ASP A 96 -30.69 -14.55 -0.39
N LYS A 97 -30.24 -14.93 -1.61
CA LYS A 97 -30.84 -14.44 -2.85
C LYS A 97 -31.92 -15.37 -3.41
N PRO A 98 -33.01 -14.82 -3.95
CA PRO A 98 -34.00 -15.61 -4.65
C PRO A 98 -33.38 -16.47 -5.75
N GLY A 99 -33.77 -17.75 -5.81
CA GLY A 99 -33.25 -18.74 -6.75
C GLY A 99 -31.93 -19.41 -6.32
N TYR A 100 -31.34 -18.99 -5.19
CA TYR A 100 -30.14 -19.58 -4.59
C TYR A 100 -30.37 -20.09 -3.16
N LYS A 101 -31.19 -19.39 -2.36
CA LYS A 101 -31.46 -19.73 -0.94
C LYS A 101 -31.97 -21.16 -0.68
N SER A 102 -32.60 -21.80 -1.66
CA SER A 102 -33.05 -23.18 -1.56
C SER A 102 -31.95 -24.21 -1.87
N ARG A 103 -30.81 -23.77 -2.34
CA ARG A 103 -29.70 -24.63 -2.81
C ARG A 103 -28.38 -24.37 -2.08
N ILE A 104 -28.20 -23.20 -1.51
CA ILE A 104 -26.99 -22.77 -0.84
C ILE A 104 -27.37 -22.36 0.59
N GLY A 105 -26.84 -23.08 1.55
CA GLY A 105 -26.98 -22.75 2.96
C GLY A 105 -26.01 -21.64 3.38
N ARG A 106 -26.40 -20.79 4.34
CA ARG A 106 -25.47 -19.80 4.94
C ARG A 106 -24.22 -20.46 5.54
N SER A 107 -24.37 -21.69 6.06
CA SER A 107 -23.27 -22.51 6.58
C SER A 107 -22.24 -22.89 5.53
N ASP A 108 -22.65 -23.03 4.25
CA ASP A 108 -21.75 -23.44 3.18
C ASP A 108 -20.60 -22.42 2.98
N ALA A 109 -20.83 -21.17 3.29
CA ALA A 109 -19.79 -20.15 3.29
C ALA A 109 -18.62 -20.45 4.25
N LYS A 110 -18.86 -21.22 5.34
CA LYS A 110 -17.82 -21.60 6.29
C LYS A 110 -16.76 -22.53 5.70
N TYR A 111 -17.07 -23.25 4.63
CA TYR A 111 -16.10 -24.11 3.95
C TYR A 111 -15.05 -23.33 3.15
N TYR A 112 -15.30 -22.05 2.88
CA TYR A 112 -14.34 -21.14 2.21
C TYR A 112 -13.48 -20.41 3.25
N GLN A 113 -12.63 -21.16 3.92
CA GLN A 113 -11.64 -20.65 4.86
C GLN A 113 -10.40 -21.54 4.85
N LEU A 114 -9.29 -21.02 5.26
CA LEU A 114 -8.07 -21.79 5.48
C LEU A 114 -8.20 -22.65 6.74
N SER A 115 -7.39 -23.69 6.84
CA SER A 115 -7.20 -24.40 8.10
C SER A 115 -6.59 -23.47 9.15
N ARG A 116 -6.76 -23.78 10.44
CA ARG A 116 -6.14 -22.99 11.53
C ARG A 116 -4.62 -22.85 11.40
N LYS A 117 -3.95 -23.89 10.88
CA LYS A 117 -2.52 -23.88 10.62
C LYS A 117 -2.18 -22.89 9.50
N GLU A 118 -2.88 -22.95 8.38
CA GLU A 118 -2.68 -22.04 7.25
C GLU A 118 -3.04 -20.60 7.62
N GLU A 119 -4.08 -20.36 8.43
CA GLU A 119 -4.40 -19.02 8.92
C GLU A 119 -3.26 -18.44 9.78
N ARG A 120 -2.65 -19.25 10.65
CA ARG A 120 -1.46 -18.83 11.42
C ARG A 120 -0.32 -18.47 10.48
N VAL A 121 -0.01 -19.33 9.50
CA VAL A 121 1.02 -19.06 8.49
C VAL A 121 0.67 -17.82 7.65
N ALA A 122 -0.60 -17.61 7.29
CA ALA A 122 -1.03 -16.42 6.55
C ALA A 122 -0.87 -15.13 7.36
N CYS A 123 -1.03 -15.22 8.67
CA CYS A 123 -0.86 -14.10 9.61
C CYS A 123 0.58 -13.93 10.06
N GLU A 124 1.42 -14.95 9.90
CA GLU A 124 2.82 -14.87 10.25
C GLU A 124 3.53 -13.84 9.39
N ARG A 125 4.10 -12.86 10.05
CA ARG A 125 4.84 -11.80 9.37
C ARG A 125 6.27 -12.27 9.19
N ARG A 126 6.72 -12.31 7.94
CA ARG A 126 8.16 -12.45 7.63
C ARG A 126 8.92 -11.29 8.27
N ASP A 127 10.18 -11.50 8.55
CA ASP A 127 11.03 -10.43 9.00
C ASP A 127 10.98 -9.27 7.99
N PRO A 128 10.77 -8.05 8.46
CA PRO A 128 10.63 -6.91 7.57
C PRO A 128 11.97 -6.65 6.86
N VAL A 129 11.89 -6.41 5.57
CA VAL A 129 13.05 -6.02 4.77
C VAL A 129 12.92 -4.52 4.51
N TYR A 130 13.80 -3.74 5.14
CA TYR A 130 13.81 -2.27 5.05
C TYR A 130 15.25 -1.74 5.00
N PRO A 131 15.47 -0.55 4.39
CA PRO A 131 16.80 0.04 4.36
C PRO A 131 17.19 0.58 5.73
N MET A 132 18.42 0.37 6.14
CA MET A 132 19.02 1.13 7.25
C MET A 132 19.09 2.62 6.89
N PRO A 133 19.12 3.54 7.86
CA PRO A 133 19.16 4.99 7.60
C PRO A 133 20.25 5.40 6.61
N ASP A 134 21.47 4.92 6.78
CA ASP A 134 22.62 5.22 5.91
C ASP A 134 22.42 4.70 4.49
N HIS A 135 21.78 3.53 4.34
CA HIS A 135 21.44 2.98 3.03
C HIS A 135 20.43 3.85 2.30
N ALA A 136 19.44 4.36 3.03
CA ALA A 136 18.44 5.25 2.47
C ALA A 136 19.05 6.61 2.06
N LEU A 137 19.94 7.17 2.88
CA LEU A 137 20.71 8.39 2.55
C LEU A 137 21.62 8.19 1.34
N LYS A 138 22.32 7.06 1.25
CA LYS A 138 23.17 6.75 0.09
C LYS A 138 22.34 6.68 -1.18
N ALA A 139 21.18 6.01 -1.16
CA ALA A 139 20.27 5.95 -2.31
C ALA A 139 19.76 7.34 -2.70
N PHE A 140 19.33 8.16 -1.72
CA PHE A 140 18.89 9.52 -1.93
C PHE A 140 19.96 10.40 -2.61
N ARG A 141 21.21 10.35 -2.12
CA ARG A 141 22.32 11.17 -2.63
C ARG A 141 22.69 10.79 -4.05
N ALA A 142 22.56 9.53 -4.42
CA ALA A 142 22.83 9.03 -5.77
C ALA A 142 21.71 9.31 -6.78
N MET A 143 20.59 9.90 -6.36
CA MET A 143 19.52 10.27 -7.30
C MET A 143 19.93 11.48 -8.15
N PRO A 144 19.73 11.42 -9.48
CA PRO A 144 20.01 12.53 -10.38
C PRO A 144 19.03 13.70 -10.17
N ILE A 145 19.43 14.90 -10.64
CA ILE A 145 18.67 16.15 -10.51
C ILE A 145 18.70 17.02 -11.79
N GLU A 146 19.12 16.46 -12.90
CA GLU A 146 19.33 17.18 -14.16
C GLU A 146 18.00 17.64 -14.78
N THR A 147 16.95 16.81 -14.65
CA THR A 147 15.63 17.14 -15.19
C THR A 147 14.63 17.53 -14.10
N GLU A 148 13.56 18.23 -14.49
CA GLU A 148 12.47 18.58 -13.57
C GLU A 148 11.85 17.33 -12.90
N LEU A 149 11.68 16.25 -13.64
CA LEU A 149 11.14 15.01 -13.12
C LEU A 149 12.09 14.36 -12.10
N GLN A 150 13.39 14.40 -12.35
CA GLN A 150 14.38 13.88 -11.41
C GLN A 150 14.41 14.68 -10.10
N ARG A 151 14.33 16.03 -10.19
CA ARG A 151 14.21 16.89 -8.99
C ARG A 151 12.94 16.57 -8.20
N ARG A 152 11.79 16.41 -8.86
CA ARG A 152 10.54 15.99 -8.24
C ARG A 152 10.68 14.63 -7.54
N ASP A 153 11.25 13.64 -8.23
CA ASP A 153 11.39 12.28 -7.72
C ASP A 153 12.30 12.23 -6.50
N LYS A 154 13.37 13.03 -6.51
CA LYS A 154 14.27 13.23 -5.35
C LYS A 154 13.55 13.90 -4.19
N ALA A 155 12.73 14.90 -4.45
CA ALA A 155 11.91 15.55 -3.43
C ALA A 155 10.84 14.60 -2.82
N ILE A 156 10.24 13.73 -3.62
CA ILE A 156 9.33 12.66 -3.13
C ILE A 156 10.09 11.68 -2.24
N PHE A 157 11.29 11.28 -2.64
CA PHE A 157 12.12 10.38 -1.83
C PHE A 157 12.52 11.03 -0.49
N ALA A 158 12.94 12.29 -0.52
CA ALA A 158 13.19 13.09 0.68
C ALA A 158 11.95 13.16 1.59
N PHE A 159 10.79 13.40 1.01
CA PHE A 159 9.52 13.44 1.75
C PHE A 159 9.21 12.11 2.44
N PHE A 160 9.47 10.96 1.79
CA PHE A 160 9.34 9.65 2.44
C PHE A 160 10.32 9.47 3.59
N LEU A 161 11.58 9.91 3.44
CA LEU A 161 12.58 9.87 4.51
C LEU A 161 12.16 10.69 5.74
N MET A 162 11.52 11.85 5.51
CA MET A 162 11.14 12.76 6.58
C MET A 162 9.77 12.50 7.20
N THR A 163 8.90 11.72 6.55
CA THR A 163 7.52 11.56 7.01
C THR A 163 7.05 10.12 7.12
N GLY A 164 7.68 9.20 6.40
CA GLY A 164 7.16 7.86 6.22
C GLY A 164 5.73 7.84 5.64
N ALA A 165 5.34 8.86 4.88
CA ALA A 165 4.00 8.98 4.32
C ALA A 165 3.61 7.79 3.44
N ARG A 166 2.32 7.47 3.37
CA ARG A 166 1.85 6.44 2.45
C ARG A 166 1.85 6.97 1.03
N VAL A 167 2.32 6.17 0.08
CA VAL A 167 2.46 6.56 -1.32
C VAL A 167 1.17 7.14 -1.92
N LYS A 168 0.01 6.63 -1.51
CA LYS A 168 -1.28 7.15 -2.00
C LYS A 168 -1.61 8.53 -1.43
N ALA A 169 -1.31 8.78 -0.15
CA ALA A 169 -1.42 10.11 0.43
C ALA A 169 -0.44 11.08 -0.25
N THR A 170 0.83 10.69 -0.40
CA THR A 170 1.85 11.51 -1.08
C THR A 170 1.42 11.92 -2.49
N SER A 171 0.83 11.02 -3.26
CA SER A 171 0.39 11.30 -4.65
C SER A 171 -0.81 12.25 -4.77
N SER A 172 -1.53 12.51 -3.68
CA SER A 172 -2.70 13.38 -3.63
C SER A 172 -2.50 14.67 -2.84
N LEU A 173 -1.29 14.89 -2.27
CA LEU A 173 -0.99 16.10 -1.50
C LEU A 173 -1.03 17.35 -2.37
N LYS A 174 -1.57 18.44 -1.80
CA LYS A 174 -1.58 19.78 -2.36
C LYS A 174 -0.56 20.66 -1.64
N LEU A 175 -0.08 21.72 -2.31
CA LEU A 175 0.87 22.67 -1.75
C LEU A 175 0.38 23.31 -0.44
N LYS A 176 -0.90 23.67 -0.32
CA LYS A 176 -1.49 24.23 0.91
C LYS A 176 -1.36 23.33 2.14
N ARG A 177 -1.01 22.06 1.97
CA ARG A 177 -0.89 21.09 3.06
C ARG A 177 0.49 21.08 3.71
N ILE A 178 1.45 21.80 3.12
CA ILE A 178 2.82 21.92 3.62
C ILE A 178 3.00 23.25 4.33
N ASN A 179 3.62 23.21 5.50
CA ASN A 179 4.17 24.37 6.17
C ASN A 179 5.68 24.16 6.29
N LEU A 180 6.46 24.90 5.48
CA LEU A 180 7.92 24.80 5.49
C LEU A 180 8.52 25.39 6.76
N ALA A 181 7.94 26.49 7.31
CA ALA A 181 8.44 27.15 8.52
C ALA A 181 8.33 26.22 9.73
N ASP A 182 7.17 25.60 9.92
CA ASP A 182 6.92 24.66 11.02
C ASP A 182 7.39 23.23 10.73
N LYS A 183 7.89 22.98 9.52
CA LYS A 183 8.28 21.64 9.04
C LYS A 183 7.19 20.58 9.28
N THR A 184 5.99 20.87 8.80
CA THR A 184 4.83 20.00 8.97
C THR A 184 4.06 19.75 7.67
N VAL A 185 3.32 18.64 7.63
CA VAL A 185 2.34 18.35 6.59
C VAL A 185 1.01 17.97 7.22
N ASN A 186 -0.06 18.65 6.81
CA ASN A 186 -1.42 18.33 7.22
C ASN A 186 -2.03 17.35 6.21
N GLN A 187 -2.18 16.10 6.60
CA GLN A 187 -2.82 15.06 5.80
C GLN A 187 -4.33 15.07 6.06
N ASP A 188 -5.05 16.02 5.48
CA ASP A 188 -6.48 16.20 5.63
C ASP A 188 -7.25 15.26 4.69
N ALA A 189 -8.06 14.38 5.25
CA ALA A 189 -8.82 13.37 4.51
C ALA A 189 -9.89 13.95 3.55
N ARG A 190 -10.18 15.24 3.64
CA ARG A 190 -11.12 15.90 2.73
C ARG A 190 -10.57 16.06 1.31
N ASP A 191 -9.24 16.10 1.17
CA ASP A 191 -8.58 16.25 -0.13
C ASP A 191 -7.27 15.44 -0.28
N VAL A 192 -6.90 14.65 0.73
CA VAL A 192 -5.74 13.75 0.69
C VAL A 192 -6.21 12.30 0.85
N ASP A 193 -5.77 11.43 -0.03
CA ASP A 193 -6.11 10.00 -0.03
C ASP A 193 -5.49 9.24 1.16
N THR A 194 -5.92 9.58 2.37
CA THR A 194 -5.46 8.94 3.59
C THR A 194 -6.15 7.60 3.82
N LYS A 195 -5.45 6.66 4.46
CA LYS A 195 -6.05 5.36 4.81
C LYS A 195 -7.18 5.55 5.82
N ARG A 196 -8.37 5.05 5.50
CA ARG A 196 -9.60 5.16 6.32
C ARG A 196 -10.07 6.60 6.54
N ALA A 197 -9.83 7.48 5.58
CA ALA A 197 -10.22 8.90 5.64
C ALA A 197 -9.81 9.58 6.96
N LYS A 198 -8.59 9.36 7.43
CA LYS A 198 -8.10 9.90 8.69
C LYS A 198 -7.32 11.20 8.46
N THR A 199 -7.71 12.25 9.17
CA THR A 199 -6.98 13.53 9.19
C THR A 199 -5.97 13.55 10.33
N PHE A 200 -4.73 13.95 10.05
CA PHE A 200 -3.66 14.10 11.06
C PHE A 200 -2.54 15.01 10.56
N LEU A 201 -1.85 15.63 11.50
CA LEU A 201 -0.65 16.42 11.27
C LEU A 201 0.58 15.52 11.40
N THR A 202 1.53 15.65 10.49
CA THR A 202 2.84 15.00 10.55
C THR A 202 3.91 16.08 10.65
N ALA A 203 4.68 16.10 11.72
CA ALA A 203 5.94 16.84 11.79
C ALA A 203 7.02 16.09 11.01
N PHE A 204 7.92 16.79 10.35
CA PHE A 204 8.99 16.12 9.64
C PHE A 204 9.99 15.55 10.65
N TYR A 205 10.32 14.28 10.52
CA TYR A 205 11.34 13.63 11.31
C TYR A 205 12.71 14.24 11.02
N ILE A 206 13.62 14.12 11.98
CA ILE A 206 15.01 14.59 11.83
C ILE A 206 15.62 13.90 10.61
N ALA A 207 16.14 14.69 9.70
CA ALA A 207 16.82 14.23 8.48
C ALA A 207 18.11 15.04 8.27
N ALA A 208 19.00 14.49 7.45
CA ALA A 208 20.20 15.21 7.03
C ALA A 208 19.82 16.52 6.30
N PRO A 209 20.61 17.60 6.46
CA PRO A 209 20.30 18.91 5.88
C PRO A 209 20.04 18.89 4.36
N ASP A 210 20.79 18.07 3.63
CA ASP A 210 20.64 17.89 2.18
C ASP A 210 19.29 17.26 1.78
N VAL A 211 18.72 16.40 2.64
CA VAL A 211 17.37 15.82 2.43
C VAL A 211 16.29 16.88 2.57
N TRP A 212 16.38 17.70 3.63
CA TRP A 212 15.46 18.82 3.82
C TRP A 212 15.57 19.83 2.68
N GLN A 213 16.79 20.20 2.29
CA GLN A 213 17.03 21.19 1.25
C GLN A 213 16.43 20.77 -0.08
N ALA A 214 16.65 19.52 -0.50
CA ALA A 214 16.08 19.02 -1.77
C ALA A 214 14.54 19.06 -1.80
N PHE A 215 13.88 18.85 -0.67
CA PHE A 215 12.44 18.99 -0.56
C PHE A 215 12.00 20.46 -0.56
N ALA A 216 12.65 21.30 0.21
CA ALA A 216 12.35 22.73 0.32
C ALA A 216 12.54 23.44 -1.02
N ASP A 217 13.66 23.19 -1.72
CA ASP A 217 13.94 23.71 -3.06
C ASP A 217 12.88 23.32 -4.07
N TRP A 218 12.38 22.08 -3.99
CA TRP A 218 11.27 21.65 -4.84
C TRP A 218 9.99 22.44 -4.58
N VAL A 219 9.63 22.67 -3.32
CA VAL A 219 8.44 23.45 -2.97
C VAL A 219 8.58 24.90 -3.44
N VAL A 220 9.73 25.52 -3.20
CA VAL A 220 10.03 26.88 -3.66
C VAL A 220 9.97 26.96 -5.19
N TYR A 221 10.59 26.00 -5.89
CA TYR A 221 10.53 25.91 -7.35
C TYR A 221 9.10 25.88 -7.87
N LEU A 222 8.19 25.14 -7.24
CA LEU A 222 6.79 25.10 -7.66
C LEU A 222 6.10 26.45 -7.49
N TYR A 223 6.38 27.19 -6.42
CA TYR A 223 5.81 28.53 -6.20
C TYR A 223 6.42 29.59 -7.13
N ASP A 224 7.73 29.68 -7.15
CA ASP A 224 8.45 30.83 -7.74
C ASP A 224 8.63 30.67 -9.26
N GLU A 225 8.98 29.48 -9.75
CA GLU A 225 9.25 29.28 -11.16
C GLU A 225 8.06 28.70 -11.92
N LYS A 226 7.31 27.75 -11.29
CA LYS A 226 6.11 27.15 -11.95
C LYS A 226 4.84 27.93 -11.68
N HIS A 227 4.86 28.90 -10.76
CA HIS A 227 3.67 29.69 -10.35
C HIS A 227 2.48 28.83 -9.95
N TYR A 228 2.74 27.75 -9.19
CA TYR A 228 1.70 26.87 -8.66
C TYR A 228 1.03 27.54 -7.46
N GLY A 229 -0.31 27.41 -7.38
CA GLY A 229 -1.10 27.89 -6.27
C GLY A 229 -1.31 26.85 -5.18
N PRO A 230 -1.95 27.26 -4.06
CA PRO A 230 -2.17 26.38 -2.90
C PRO A 230 -2.94 25.09 -3.21
N GLU A 231 -3.82 25.10 -4.21
CA GLU A 231 -4.63 23.95 -4.63
C GLU A 231 -3.91 22.99 -5.61
N ASP A 232 -2.78 23.43 -6.15
CA ASP A 232 -2.01 22.61 -7.08
C ASP A 232 -1.29 21.44 -6.36
N PRO A 233 -0.96 20.36 -7.08
CA PRO A 233 -0.31 19.20 -6.48
C PRO A 233 1.09 19.54 -5.97
N LEU A 234 1.42 19.08 -4.77
CA LEU A 234 2.78 19.13 -4.21
C LEU A 234 3.77 18.28 -5.05
N PHE A 235 3.30 17.14 -5.51
CA PHE A 235 4.07 16.24 -6.35
C PHE A 235 3.28 15.96 -7.63
N PRO A 236 3.38 16.82 -8.63
CA PRO A 236 2.62 16.69 -9.86
C PRO A 236 3.07 15.48 -10.69
N LYS A 237 2.16 14.93 -11.48
CA LYS A 237 2.52 13.87 -12.43
C LYS A 237 3.36 14.43 -13.58
N ALA A 238 4.10 13.54 -14.25
CA ALA A 238 4.76 13.84 -15.50
C ALA A 238 3.75 14.24 -16.58
N GLY A 239 4.10 15.22 -17.40
CA GLY A 239 3.38 15.57 -18.62
C GLY A 239 3.66 14.54 -19.73
N ASN A 240 2.72 14.40 -20.64
CA ASN A 240 2.97 13.75 -21.92
C ASN A 240 3.19 14.89 -22.93
N ASP A 241 4.42 15.12 -23.29
CA ASP A 241 4.75 15.99 -24.42
C ASP A 241 5.27 15.13 -25.57
N THR A 242 5.15 15.60 -26.79
CA THR A 242 5.69 14.93 -27.98
C THR A 242 6.82 15.76 -28.51
N ASP A 243 7.97 15.13 -28.80
CA ASP A 243 9.06 15.80 -29.54
C ASP A 243 8.68 16.07 -30.99
N ALA A 244 9.57 16.75 -31.70
CA ALA A 244 9.40 17.06 -33.13
C ALA A 244 9.25 15.81 -34.00
N ASP A 245 9.72 14.65 -33.56
CA ASP A 245 9.66 13.35 -34.20
C ASP A 245 8.44 12.50 -33.79
N GLY A 246 7.55 13.06 -32.95
CA GLY A 246 6.33 12.38 -32.48
C GLY A 246 6.55 11.36 -31.34
N ASN A 247 7.74 11.31 -30.73
CA ASN A 247 7.99 10.46 -29.56
C ASN A 247 7.50 11.15 -28.30
N PHE A 248 6.93 10.37 -27.38
CA PHE A 248 6.50 10.90 -26.08
C PHE A 248 7.73 11.31 -25.24
N ILE A 249 7.92 12.62 -25.06
CA ILE A 249 8.88 13.15 -24.10
C ILE A 249 8.12 13.51 -22.82
N SER A 250 8.58 12.97 -21.71
CA SER A 250 8.08 13.34 -20.39
C SER A 250 9.22 14.00 -19.61
N GLU A 251 9.48 15.27 -19.90
CA GLU A 251 10.55 16.02 -19.23
C GLU A 251 10.02 17.03 -18.20
N ALA A 252 8.75 17.40 -18.33
CA ALA A 252 8.12 18.40 -17.47
C ALA A 252 6.98 17.83 -16.64
N VAL A 253 6.63 18.52 -15.55
CA VAL A 253 5.46 18.21 -14.72
C VAL A 253 4.23 18.97 -15.20
N THR A 254 3.04 18.42 -14.92
CA THR A 254 1.73 19.05 -15.20
C THR A 254 1.02 19.39 -13.90
N ARG A 255 0.06 20.37 -13.93
CA ARG A 255 -0.78 20.70 -12.77
C ARG A 255 -1.82 19.62 -12.46
N ALA A 256 -1.41 18.34 -12.43
CA ALA A 256 -2.32 17.23 -12.20
C ALA A 256 -1.76 16.22 -11.20
N HIS A 257 -2.65 15.67 -10.38
CA HIS A 257 -2.30 14.59 -9.46
C HIS A 257 -2.09 13.25 -10.18
N TRP A 258 -1.35 12.36 -9.52
CA TRP A 258 -1.17 10.99 -9.98
C TRP A 258 -2.47 10.20 -9.84
N GLN A 259 -2.89 9.56 -10.91
CA GLN A 259 -4.01 8.61 -10.86
C GLN A 259 -3.57 7.25 -10.30
N GLN A 260 -2.32 6.85 -10.58
CA GLN A 260 -1.72 5.61 -10.14
C GLN A 260 -0.35 5.85 -9.52
N THR A 261 -0.01 5.05 -8.52
CA THR A 261 1.23 5.20 -7.75
C THR A 261 2.33 4.22 -8.18
N GLY A 262 2.17 3.58 -9.33
CA GLY A 262 3.14 2.60 -9.85
C GLY A 262 4.51 3.22 -10.14
N SER A 263 4.53 4.36 -10.80
CA SER A 263 5.77 5.09 -11.14
C SER A 263 6.53 5.55 -9.89
N ILE A 264 5.81 6.04 -8.85
CA ILE A 264 6.44 6.40 -7.56
C ILE A 264 7.15 5.19 -6.93
N ARG A 265 6.49 4.03 -6.95
CA ARG A 265 7.12 2.80 -6.44
C ARG A 265 8.29 2.34 -7.29
N LYS A 266 8.24 2.60 -8.59
CA LYS A 266 9.29 2.22 -9.55
C LYS A 266 10.55 3.02 -9.29
N PHE A 267 10.50 4.37 -9.35
CA PHE A 267 11.70 5.18 -9.17
C PHE A 267 12.32 5.05 -7.76
N VAL A 268 11.51 4.85 -6.71
CA VAL A 268 12.06 4.58 -5.36
C VAL A 268 12.87 3.29 -5.35
N LYS A 269 12.40 2.21 -5.98
CA LYS A 269 13.16 0.97 -6.10
C LYS A 269 14.44 1.15 -6.93
N GLU A 270 14.35 1.88 -8.03
CA GLU A 270 15.48 2.19 -8.91
C GLU A 270 16.55 3.02 -8.20
N ALA A 271 16.16 3.95 -7.31
CA ALA A 271 17.10 4.70 -6.49
C ALA A 271 17.97 3.78 -5.62
N PHE A 272 17.39 2.76 -5.00
CA PHE A 272 18.16 1.77 -4.24
C PHE A 272 19.00 0.85 -5.15
N GLN A 273 18.46 0.41 -6.27
CA GLN A 273 19.18 -0.42 -7.23
C GLN A 273 20.41 0.28 -7.81
N ARG A 274 20.33 1.61 -8.02
CA ARG A 274 21.45 2.44 -8.49
C ARG A 274 22.68 2.36 -7.59
N VAL A 275 22.49 2.10 -6.31
CA VAL A 275 23.56 1.95 -5.32
C VAL A 275 23.78 0.47 -4.93
N HIS A 276 23.33 -0.46 -5.79
CA HIS A 276 23.49 -1.91 -5.63
C HIS A 276 22.84 -2.47 -4.36
N MET A 277 21.71 -1.90 -3.95
CA MET A 277 20.92 -2.35 -2.80
C MET A 277 19.64 -3.08 -3.24
N PRO A 278 19.02 -3.87 -2.33
CA PRO A 278 17.70 -4.45 -2.59
C PRO A 278 16.67 -3.39 -2.98
N ALA A 279 15.75 -3.74 -3.87
CA ALA A 279 14.73 -2.82 -4.39
C ALA A 279 13.64 -2.52 -3.34
N TYR A 280 13.97 -1.73 -2.34
CA TYR A 280 13.02 -1.31 -1.31
C TYR A 280 11.93 -0.41 -1.90
N GLY A 281 10.70 -0.55 -1.39
CA GLY A 281 9.58 0.29 -1.81
C GLY A 281 9.27 1.38 -0.80
N PRO A 282 8.39 2.37 -1.14
CA PRO A 282 8.08 3.49 -0.25
C PRO A 282 7.59 3.09 1.16
N HIS A 283 6.94 1.93 1.28
CA HIS A 283 6.43 1.47 2.57
C HIS A 283 7.52 1.08 3.57
N SER A 284 8.71 0.70 3.07
CA SER A 284 9.84 0.32 3.92
C SER A 284 10.41 1.48 4.75
N PHE A 285 10.27 2.74 4.31
CA PHE A 285 10.67 3.90 5.10
C PHE A 285 9.96 3.99 6.45
N ARG A 286 8.73 3.49 6.54
CA ARG A 286 8.02 3.46 7.84
C ARG A 286 8.66 2.47 8.82
N HIS A 287 9.23 1.37 8.33
CA HIS A 287 10.01 0.45 9.16
C HIS A 287 11.29 1.15 9.63
N THR A 288 12.06 1.72 8.72
CA THR A 288 13.29 2.48 9.05
C THR A 288 13.01 3.55 10.11
N LEU A 289 12.01 4.40 9.88
CA LEU A 289 11.66 5.47 10.84
C LEU A 289 11.10 4.93 12.15
N THR A 290 10.43 3.78 12.16
CA THR A 290 9.96 3.17 13.43
C THR A 290 11.15 2.70 14.26
N HIS A 291 12.13 2.02 13.64
CA HIS A 291 13.34 1.57 14.35
C HIS A 291 14.15 2.77 14.86
N ILE A 292 14.36 3.81 14.05
CA ILE A 292 14.95 5.06 14.52
C ILE A 292 14.19 5.58 15.77
N GLY A 293 12.86 5.61 15.73
CA GLY A 293 12.06 6.07 16.86
C GLY A 293 12.18 5.17 18.10
N MET A 294 12.36 3.87 17.94
CA MET A 294 12.61 2.94 19.05
C MET A 294 13.97 3.26 19.71
N ASP A 295 14.98 3.60 18.91
CA ASP A 295 16.33 3.85 19.39
C ASP A 295 16.45 5.23 20.09
N ILE A 296 15.82 6.29 19.54
CA ILE A 296 16.05 7.66 19.98
C ILE A 296 14.98 8.22 20.92
N CYS A 297 13.79 7.60 21.02
CA CYS A 297 12.75 8.11 21.90
C CYS A 297 13.02 7.73 23.36
N PRO A 298 13.33 8.70 24.25
CA PRO A 298 13.79 8.41 25.60
C PRO A 298 12.66 7.95 26.54
N THR A 299 11.41 8.12 26.12
CA THR A 299 10.22 7.78 26.97
C THR A 299 9.11 7.15 26.14
N PRO A 300 8.23 6.36 26.76
CA PRO A 300 7.01 5.85 26.10
C PRO A 300 6.14 6.98 25.54
N ARG A 301 6.11 8.13 26.19
CA ARG A 301 5.38 9.32 25.70
C ARG A 301 5.99 9.86 24.40
N ALA A 302 7.30 9.95 24.30
CA ALA A 302 8.00 10.37 23.10
C ALA A 302 7.73 9.40 21.95
N PHE A 303 7.81 8.09 22.20
CA PHE A 303 7.50 7.08 21.21
C PHE A 303 6.01 7.05 20.80
N LYS A 304 5.10 7.39 21.74
CA LYS A 304 3.68 7.59 21.42
C LYS A 304 3.49 8.76 20.44
N ALA A 305 4.15 9.90 20.68
CA ALA A 305 4.12 11.04 19.77
C ALA A 305 4.71 10.67 18.39
N TRP A 306 5.83 9.95 18.36
CA TRP A 306 6.44 9.41 17.16
C TRP A 306 5.47 8.52 16.36
N SER A 307 4.77 7.63 17.04
CA SER A 307 3.75 6.76 16.45
C SER A 307 2.54 7.55 15.90
N GLN A 308 2.05 8.54 16.64
CA GLN A 308 0.97 9.41 16.20
C GLN A 308 1.33 10.22 14.96
N ASN A 309 2.59 10.57 14.79
CA ASN A 309 3.12 11.25 13.62
C ASN A 309 2.96 10.44 12.32
N PHE A 310 2.87 9.11 12.39
CA PHE A 310 2.44 8.25 11.28
C PHE A 310 0.92 8.20 11.04
N GLY A 311 0.13 8.91 11.86
CA GLY A 311 -1.33 8.83 11.86
C GLY A 311 -1.88 7.58 12.55
N HIS A 312 -1.11 6.92 13.42
CA HIS A 312 -1.60 5.80 14.21
C HIS A 312 -2.28 6.30 15.49
N SER A 313 -3.50 5.80 15.76
CA SER A 313 -4.23 6.13 17.00
C SER A 313 -3.71 5.34 18.20
N ASP A 314 -3.11 4.19 17.94
CA ASP A 314 -2.58 3.25 18.93
C ASP A 314 -1.12 2.93 18.60
N VAL A 315 -0.26 3.00 19.63
CA VAL A 315 1.17 2.66 19.54
C VAL A 315 1.35 1.19 19.13
N ALA A 316 0.47 0.30 19.59
CA ALA A 316 0.49 -1.10 19.18
C ALA A 316 0.41 -1.27 17.66
N THR A 317 -0.25 -0.34 16.95
CA THR A 317 -0.24 -0.35 15.48
C THR A 317 1.16 -0.12 14.91
N THR A 318 1.97 0.74 15.52
CA THR A 318 3.36 0.98 15.10
C THR A 318 4.22 -0.25 15.41
N LEU A 319 4.22 -0.71 16.64
CA LEU A 319 5.01 -1.86 17.06
C LEU A 319 4.66 -3.12 16.28
N ASN A 320 3.37 -3.45 16.20
CA ASN A 320 2.91 -4.67 15.52
C ASN A 320 3.14 -4.65 14.00
N ASN A 321 3.11 -3.49 13.35
CA ASN A 321 3.23 -3.44 11.88
C ASN A 321 4.64 -3.09 11.40
N TYR A 322 5.43 -2.37 12.20
CA TYR A 322 6.71 -1.81 11.74
C TYR A 322 7.86 -2.04 12.72
N GLY A 323 7.59 -2.28 14.00
CA GLY A 323 8.59 -2.47 15.06
C GLY A 323 8.88 -3.94 15.39
N LYS A 324 8.57 -4.88 14.47
CA LYS A 324 8.96 -6.28 14.66
C LYS A 324 10.48 -6.39 14.58
N LEU A 325 11.10 -6.85 15.67
CA LEU A 325 12.51 -7.21 15.68
C LEU A 325 12.73 -8.49 14.85
N THR A 326 13.85 -8.58 14.20
CA THR A 326 14.35 -9.84 13.65
C THR A 326 14.74 -10.77 14.80
N SER A 327 14.84 -12.07 14.54
CA SER A 327 15.30 -13.03 15.56
C SER A 327 16.69 -12.68 16.11
N ARG A 328 17.54 -12.10 15.29
CA ARG A 328 18.88 -11.64 15.68
C ARG A 328 18.82 -10.43 16.62
N GLU A 329 18.10 -9.39 16.21
CA GLU A 329 17.89 -8.18 17.03
C GLU A 329 17.27 -8.54 18.38
N GLN A 330 16.29 -9.46 18.42
CA GLN A 330 15.69 -9.93 19.65
C GLN A 330 16.72 -10.57 20.59
N VAL A 331 17.62 -11.39 20.07
CA VAL A 331 18.69 -12.03 20.87
C VAL A 331 19.67 -10.98 21.36
N GLU A 332 20.08 -10.05 20.52
CA GLU A 332 21.01 -8.97 20.85
C GLU A 332 20.43 -8.06 21.94
N GLU A 333 19.16 -7.66 21.83
CA GLU A 333 18.47 -6.84 22.84
C GLU A 333 18.38 -7.55 24.21
N ILE A 334 17.99 -8.83 24.22
CA ILE A 334 17.90 -9.60 25.47
C ILE A 334 19.29 -9.76 26.12
N ALA A 335 20.34 -9.98 25.32
CA ALA A 335 21.71 -10.12 25.82
C ALA A 335 22.27 -8.81 26.43
N ASN A 336 21.79 -7.68 25.97
CA ASN A 336 22.21 -6.35 26.45
C ASN A 336 21.44 -5.88 27.69
N LEU A 337 20.39 -6.59 28.12
CA LEU A 337 19.67 -6.27 29.35
C LEU A 337 20.55 -6.56 30.57
N SER A 338 20.84 -5.54 31.37
CA SER A 338 21.48 -5.72 32.66
C SER A 338 20.44 -6.18 33.69
N THR A 339 20.86 -7.08 34.58
CA THR A 339 20.03 -7.46 35.75
C THR A 339 19.76 -6.22 36.60
N PRO A 340 18.51 -5.99 37.04
CA PRO A 340 18.23 -4.93 38.00
C PRO A 340 19.10 -5.17 39.26
N THR A 341 19.92 -4.18 39.60
CA THR A 341 20.67 -4.14 40.88
C THR A 341 19.73 -3.78 42.01
#